data_79ac58d7c7bbb8af802a36ff23b1e02e
#
_entry.id   79ac58d7c7bbb8af802a36ff23b1e02e
#
_cell.length_a   1.000
_cell.length_b   1.000
_cell.length_c   1.000
_cell.angle_alpha   90.00
_cell.angle_beta   90.00
_cell.angle_gamma   90.00
#
_symmetry.space_group_name_H-M   'P 1'
#
loop_
_entity.id
_entity.type
_entity.pdbx_description
1 polymer ?
#
loop_
_entity_poly.entity_id
_entity_poly.type
_entity_poly.pdbx_seq_one_letter_code
_entity_poly.pdbx_strand_id
1 'polypeptide(L)'
;MIACAAVVSPAAAAEPEAASHSRWSALPVPAAALPPSVSDLAARGPHEAWATGSEQAADGQRPMLYRWDGAAWSRDTTFPGADVPGRLGKVQFVGEETWIFRTRDGAGEIMRRSAQGGWSTVPLPQALWTYQDFAAVPGAAWVVGEDSTGLKVLHYDGSRWTSQPAPDGVLYLMGITARTATDAWAWADTSTGAGTTVLHWDGARWQDAKVPLPTNSNVHTMLLEPSGRMTIVGSQYTDGVGRTYLMTWNGREWRTTYPALGDAYAAALVRGPDGALWLPVRSDRAFQSKYARVDGRRLTYSYGPERTNAIDVKPRVLATVGTSLLSFGTVEIYGSKPNLLSERLGGRP
;
A
#
# COMPACT_ATOMS: atom_id res chain seq x y z
N MET A 1 41.06 -51.42 12.24
CA MET A 1 39.85 -50.71 11.75
C MET A 1 40.01 -49.27 12.11
N ILE A 2 40.32 -48.43 11.13
CA ILE A 2 40.51 -46.96 11.27
C ILE A 2 39.21 -46.32 10.80
N ALA A 3 38.50 -45.66 11.72
CA ALA A 3 37.27 -44.94 11.41
C ALA A 3 37.64 -43.55 10.82
N CYS A 4 37.32 -43.31 9.56
CA CYS A 4 37.36 -41.99 8.96
C CYS A 4 36.14 -41.20 9.41
N ALA A 5 36.37 -40.16 10.21
CA ALA A 5 35.36 -39.16 10.50
C ALA A 5 35.24 -38.16 9.31
N ALA A 6 34.09 -38.13 8.67
CA ALA A 6 33.79 -37.11 7.65
C ALA A 6 33.55 -35.77 8.31
N VAL A 7 34.40 -34.79 7.99
CA VAL A 7 34.21 -33.39 8.37
C VAL A 7 33.17 -32.79 7.43
N VAL A 8 32.00 -32.52 7.95
CA VAL A 8 30.96 -31.77 7.22
C VAL A 8 31.32 -30.29 7.34
N SER A 9 31.80 -29.69 6.26
CA SER A 9 31.99 -28.24 6.17
C SER A 9 30.62 -27.54 6.22
N PRO A 10 30.46 -26.49 7.04
CA PRO A 10 29.24 -25.68 7.00
C PRO A 10 29.17 -24.97 5.64
N ALA A 11 28.02 -25.11 4.97
CA ALA A 11 27.73 -24.34 3.76
C ALA A 11 27.85 -22.86 4.07
N ALA A 12 28.78 -22.19 3.41
CA ALA A 12 28.92 -20.74 3.47
C ALA A 12 27.60 -20.09 3.08
N ALA A 13 27.07 -19.23 3.95
CA ALA A 13 25.94 -18.37 3.62
C ALA A 13 26.35 -17.55 2.38
N ALA A 14 25.58 -17.69 1.29
CA ALA A 14 25.81 -16.91 0.09
C ALA A 14 25.69 -15.41 0.44
N GLU A 15 26.76 -14.68 0.26
CA GLU A 15 26.75 -13.22 0.34
C GLU A 15 25.69 -12.68 -0.62
N PRO A 16 24.92 -11.65 -0.24
CA PRO A 16 23.96 -11.04 -1.13
C PRO A 16 24.70 -10.44 -2.32
N GLU A 17 24.42 -11.01 -3.50
CA GLU A 17 25.00 -10.60 -4.77
C GLU A 17 24.79 -9.09 -5.01
N ALA A 18 25.82 -8.42 -5.49
CA ALA A 18 25.92 -6.99 -5.69
C ALA A 18 24.63 -6.32 -6.21
N ALA A 19 24.29 -5.21 -5.59
CA ALA A 19 23.14 -4.37 -5.95
C ALA A 19 23.10 -4.11 -7.46
N SER A 20 22.04 -4.56 -8.13
CA SER A 20 21.83 -4.24 -9.54
C SER A 20 21.76 -2.72 -9.69
N HIS A 21 22.44 -2.18 -10.72
CA HIS A 21 22.57 -0.74 -10.96
C HIS A 21 21.29 -0.11 -11.51
N SER A 22 20.14 -0.45 -11.00
CA SER A 22 18.90 0.28 -11.25
C SER A 22 18.97 1.59 -10.48
N ARG A 23 19.08 2.69 -11.22
CA ARG A 23 19.28 4.00 -10.61
C ARG A 23 17.94 4.63 -10.25
N TRP A 24 17.69 4.79 -8.98
CA TRP A 24 16.70 5.71 -8.48
C TRP A 24 17.20 7.15 -8.64
N SER A 25 16.34 8.03 -9.07
CA SER A 25 16.59 9.47 -9.14
C SER A 25 15.59 10.22 -8.26
N ALA A 26 16.05 11.26 -7.57
CA ALA A 26 15.18 12.15 -6.82
C ALA A 26 14.32 12.98 -7.78
N LEU A 27 13.06 13.14 -7.44
CA LEU A 27 12.14 14.03 -8.15
C LEU A 27 11.79 15.22 -7.26
N PRO A 28 11.80 16.44 -7.81
CA PRO A 28 11.27 17.60 -7.11
C PRO A 28 9.78 17.41 -6.80
N VAL A 29 9.38 17.77 -5.59
CA VAL A 29 7.98 17.81 -5.15
C VAL A 29 7.70 19.23 -4.65
N PRO A 30 6.58 19.86 -5.07
CA PRO A 30 6.17 21.14 -4.49
C PRO A 30 6.02 21.04 -2.97
N ALA A 31 6.39 22.10 -2.27
CA ALA A 31 6.40 22.10 -0.81
C ALA A 31 5.02 21.82 -0.20
N ALA A 32 5.03 21.09 0.91
CA ALA A 32 3.89 20.90 1.80
C ALA A 32 4.11 21.65 3.11
N ALA A 33 3.06 21.96 3.85
CA ALA A 33 3.18 22.37 5.23
C ALA A 33 3.66 21.19 6.10
N LEU A 34 4.50 21.46 7.07
CA LEU A 34 5.22 20.43 7.83
C LEU A 34 4.59 20.12 9.18
N PRO A 35 4.53 18.87 9.60
CA PRO A 35 4.93 17.66 8.87
C PRO A 35 3.84 17.15 7.91
N PRO A 36 4.21 16.67 6.73
CA PRO A 36 3.29 15.98 5.84
C PRO A 36 3.12 14.52 6.24
N SER A 37 1.98 13.94 5.86
CA SER A 37 1.70 12.52 5.95
C SER A 37 1.26 12.00 4.58
N VAL A 38 1.91 10.97 4.08
CA VAL A 38 1.58 10.33 2.79
C VAL A 38 0.66 9.15 3.06
N SER A 39 -0.49 9.10 2.36
CA SER A 39 -1.48 8.04 2.51
C SER A 39 -1.41 7.01 1.39
N ASP A 40 -1.38 7.44 0.12
CA ASP A 40 -1.43 6.51 -1.01
C ASP A 40 -0.82 7.12 -2.29
N LEU A 41 -0.55 6.24 -3.26
CA LEU A 41 -0.07 6.56 -4.60
C LEU A 41 -0.65 5.57 -5.59
N ALA A 42 -1.41 6.06 -6.56
CA ALA A 42 -1.88 5.25 -7.68
C ALA A 42 -1.43 5.84 -9.02
N ALA A 43 -1.31 4.98 -10.03
CA ALA A 43 -0.99 5.39 -11.39
C ALA A 43 -1.86 4.69 -12.42
N ARG A 44 -2.25 5.40 -13.49
CA ARG A 44 -3.00 4.87 -14.64
C ARG A 44 -2.11 4.71 -15.87
N GLY A 45 -0.89 5.12 -15.80
CA GLY A 45 0.04 5.03 -16.93
C GLY A 45 1.27 5.90 -16.74
N PRO A 46 2.06 6.11 -17.80
CA PRO A 46 3.33 6.84 -17.68
C PRO A 46 3.16 8.33 -17.38
N HIS A 47 2.01 8.90 -17.73
CA HIS A 47 1.74 10.34 -17.64
C HIS A 47 0.68 10.71 -16.61
N GLU A 48 0.20 9.75 -15.83
CA GLU A 48 -0.81 10.03 -14.81
C GLU A 48 -0.59 9.18 -13.58
N ALA A 49 -0.20 9.84 -12.48
CA ALA A 49 -0.21 9.27 -11.14
C ALA A 49 -0.66 10.33 -10.12
N TRP A 50 -1.25 9.88 -9.05
CA TRP A 50 -1.79 10.73 -7.99
C TRP A 50 -1.28 10.26 -6.64
N ALA A 51 -0.74 11.19 -5.84
CA ALA A 51 -0.33 10.95 -4.47
C ALA A 51 -1.21 11.75 -3.51
N THR A 52 -1.67 11.09 -2.47
CA THR A 52 -2.60 11.64 -1.48
C THR A 52 -1.99 11.66 -0.10
N GLY A 53 -2.58 12.47 0.78
CA GLY A 53 -2.18 12.54 2.18
C GLY A 53 -2.78 13.72 2.91
N SER A 54 -2.07 14.19 3.91
CA SER A 54 -2.40 15.38 4.66
C SER A 54 -1.14 16.15 5.05
N GLU A 55 -1.30 17.43 5.32
CA GLU A 55 -0.26 18.32 5.85
C GLU A 55 -0.75 18.99 7.12
N GLN A 56 0.17 19.43 7.96
CA GLN A 56 -0.18 20.14 9.19
C GLN A 56 -0.56 21.60 8.89
N ALA A 57 -1.68 22.04 9.43
CA ALA A 57 -2.12 23.44 9.41
C ALA A 57 -2.39 23.92 10.84
N ALA A 58 -2.63 25.23 11.01
CA ALA A 58 -2.88 25.81 12.32
C ALA A 58 -4.18 25.28 12.96
N ASP A 59 -5.17 24.97 12.15
CA ASP A 59 -6.50 24.48 12.53
C ASP A 59 -6.65 22.95 12.43
N GLY A 60 -5.53 22.21 12.27
CA GLY A 60 -5.53 20.75 12.17
C GLY A 60 -4.80 20.24 10.94
N GLN A 61 -5.23 19.09 10.43
CA GLN A 61 -4.69 18.52 9.20
C GLN A 61 -5.47 19.03 7.99
N ARG A 62 -4.76 19.35 6.91
CA ARG A 62 -5.36 19.69 5.61
C ARG A 62 -5.06 18.62 4.58
N PRO A 63 -6.02 18.36 3.66
CA PRO A 63 -5.84 17.39 2.60
C PRO A 63 -4.73 17.81 1.64
N MET A 64 -3.95 16.83 1.21
CA MET A 64 -2.80 17.03 0.33
C MET A 64 -2.97 16.13 -0.91
N LEU A 65 -2.90 16.73 -2.11
CA LEU A 65 -3.03 16.06 -3.39
C LEU A 65 -1.93 16.51 -4.35
N TYR A 66 -1.20 15.55 -4.90
CA TYR A 66 -0.20 15.77 -5.93
C TYR A 66 -0.52 14.96 -7.17
N ARG A 67 -0.26 15.53 -8.34
CA ARG A 67 -0.45 14.92 -9.64
C ARG A 67 0.85 14.86 -10.41
N TRP A 68 1.12 13.69 -10.98
CA TRP A 68 2.23 13.43 -11.89
C TRP A 68 1.73 13.49 -13.33
N ASP A 69 2.41 14.23 -14.20
CA ASP A 69 2.09 14.39 -15.63
C ASP A 69 3.00 13.59 -16.58
N GLY A 70 3.89 12.78 -16.02
CA GLY A 70 4.93 12.05 -16.77
C GLY A 70 6.32 12.65 -16.64
N ALA A 71 6.42 13.93 -16.24
CA ALA A 71 7.66 14.68 -16.11
C ALA A 71 7.85 15.29 -14.70
N ALA A 72 6.80 15.83 -14.11
CA ALA A 72 6.89 16.58 -12.84
C ALA A 72 5.67 16.33 -11.96
N TRP A 73 5.85 16.55 -10.66
CA TRP A 73 4.77 16.65 -9.69
C TRP A 73 4.24 18.07 -9.62
N SER A 74 2.92 18.20 -9.63
CA SER A 74 2.20 19.46 -9.35
C SER A 74 1.27 19.23 -8.16
N ARG A 75 1.14 20.27 -7.31
CA ARG A 75 0.16 20.27 -6.24
C ARG A 75 -1.20 20.65 -6.82
N ASP A 76 -2.22 19.84 -6.57
CA ASP A 76 -3.61 20.14 -6.94
C ASP A 76 -4.34 20.70 -5.71
N THR A 77 -4.90 21.88 -5.84
CA THR A 77 -5.73 22.57 -4.84
C THR A 77 -7.13 22.86 -5.38
N THR A 78 -7.48 22.29 -6.55
CA THR A 78 -8.74 22.61 -7.24
C THR A 78 -9.89 21.68 -6.84
N PHE A 79 -9.62 20.65 -6.03
CA PHE A 79 -10.67 19.75 -5.56
C PHE A 79 -11.53 20.41 -4.46
N PRO A 80 -12.80 20.02 -4.31
CA PRO A 80 -13.69 20.60 -3.31
C PRO A 80 -13.15 20.42 -1.89
N GLY A 81 -13.06 21.52 -1.13
CA GLY A 81 -12.59 21.51 0.26
C GLY A 81 -11.08 21.24 0.42
N ALA A 82 -10.26 21.64 -0.54
CA ALA A 82 -8.81 21.59 -0.43
C ALA A 82 -8.26 22.46 0.72
N ASP A 83 -9.01 23.47 1.11
CA ASP A 83 -8.74 24.43 2.18
C ASP A 83 -9.44 24.10 3.52
N VAL A 84 -10.23 23.03 3.57
CA VAL A 84 -10.99 22.62 4.76
C VAL A 84 -10.22 21.51 5.50
N PRO A 85 -10.20 21.49 6.85
CA PRO A 85 -9.58 20.44 7.62
C PRO A 85 -10.05 19.04 7.21
N GLY A 86 -9.10 18.09 7.12
CA GLY A 86 -9.37 16.73 6.70
C GLY A 86 -8.13 16.00 6.18
N ARG A 87 -8.34 14.79 5.68
CA ARG A 87 -7.27 13.94 5.12
C ARG A 87 -7.74 13.28 3.84
N LEU A 88 -6.84 13.14 2.87
CA LEU A 88 -7.03 12.22 1.76
C LEU A 88 -6.40 10.87 2.10
N GLY A 89 -7.19 9.83 1.97
CA GLY A 89 -6.76 8.45 2.10
C GLY A 89 -6.37 7.85 0.77
N LYS A 90 -6.87 6.64 0.50
CA LYS A 90 -6.57 5.86 -0.71
C LYS A 90 -7.10 6.54 -1.97
N VAL A 91 -6.32 6.49 -3.04
CA VAL A 91 -6.68 6.95 -4.37
C VAL A 91 -6.72 5.77 -5.34
N GLN A 92 -7.75 5.70 -6.19
CA GLN A 92 -7.90 4.62 -7.17
C GLN A 92 -8.42 5.16 -8.50
N PHE A 93 -7.96 4.53 -9.56
CA PHE A 93 -8.51 4.76 -10.89
C PHE A 93 -9.61 3.74 -11.18
N VAL A 94 -10.82 4.24 -11.43
CA VAL A 94 -12.03 3.47 -11.65
C VAL A 94 -12.56 3.76 -13.05
N GLY A 95 -12.16 2.94 -14.03
CA GLY A 95 -12.35 3.28 -15.45
C GLY A 95 -11.62 4.60 -15.76
N GLU A 96 -12.35 5.57 -16.31
CA GLU A 96 -11.82 6.89 -16.64
C GLU A 96 -11.88 7.89 -15.48
N GLU A 97 -12.46 7.51 -14.34
CA GLU A 97 -12.57 8.36 -13.17
C GLU A 97 -11.40 8.17 -12.20
N THR A 98 -11.14 9.17 -11.37
CA THR A 98 -10.28 9.05 -10.20
C THR A 98 -11.14 9.16 -8.95
N TRP A 99 -11.04 8.17 -8.07
CA TRP A 99 -11.77 8.10 -6.82
C TRP A 99 -10.81 8.25 -5.66
N ILE A 100 -11.14 9.12 -4.71
CA ILE A 100 -10.30 9.40 -3.54
C ILE A 100 -11.18 9.30 -2.30
N PHE A 101 -10.79 8.47 -1.36
CA PHE A 101 -11.40 8.46 -0.05
C PHE A 101 -10.92 9.66 0.76
N ARG A 102 -11.84 10.41 1.36
CA ARG A 102 -11.56 11.56 2.23
C ARG A 102 -12.27 11.43 3.55
N THR A 103 -11.61 11.85 4.63
CA THR A 103 -12.24 12.11 5.93
C THR A 103 -12.21 13.58 6.23
N ARG A 104 -13.35 14.12 6.69
CA ARG A 104 -13.53 15.51 7.09
C ARG A 104 -14.50 15.57 8.27
N ASP A 105 -14.12 16.26 9.33
CA ASP A 105 -14.97 16.45 10.54
C ASP A 105 -15.56 15.14 11.08
N GLY A 106 -14.76 14.05 11.04
CA GLY A 106 -15.19 12.72 11.45
C GLY A 106 -16.10 11.99 10.45
N ALA A 107 -16.48 12.61 9.33
CA ALA A 107 -17.26 12.00 8.28
C ALA A 107 -16.37 11.50 7.14
N GLY A 108 -16.73 10.35 6.55
CA GLY A 108 -16.10 9.82 5.33
C GLY A 108 -16.91 10.18 4.10
N GLU A 109 -16.24 10.41 3.00
CA GLU A 109 -16.83 10.61 1.69
C GLU A 109 -15.91 10.12 0.58
N ILE A 110 -16.47 9.81 -0.57
CA ILE A 110 -15.72 9.54 -1.79
C ILE A 110 -15.73 10.79 -2.66
N MET A 111 -14.57 11.34 -2.94
CA MET A 111 -14.41 12.34 -3.98
C MET A 111 -14.20 11.64 -5.31
N ARG A 112 -14.92 12.05 -6.34
CA ARG A 112 -14.82 11.51 -7.70
C ARG A 112 -14.44 12.62 -8.66
N ARG A 113 -13.43 12.38 -9.48
CA ARG A 113 -13.08 13.25 -10.59
C ARG A 113 -13.40 12.53 -11.89
N SER A 114 -14.26 13.13 -12.69
CA SER A 114 -14.63 12.59 -14.00
C SER A 114 -13.49 12.70 -15.02
N ALA A 115 -13.59 11.99 -16.13
CA ALA A 115 -12.66 12.11 -17.26
C ALA A 115 -12.56 13.54 -17.82
N GLN A 116 -13.66 14.33 -17.72
CA GLN A 116 -13.70 15.73 -18.13
C GLN A 116 -13.14 16.69 -17.09
N GLY A 117 -12.68 16.18 -15.96
CA GLY A 117 -12.03 16.96 -14.89
C GLY A 117 -12.98 17.55 -13.85
N GLY A 118 -14.29 17.32 -13.96
CA GLY A 118 -15.27 17.75 -12.98
C GLY A 118 -15.20 16.92 -11.69
N TRP A 119 -15.38 17.58 -10.53
CA TRP A 119 -15.42 16.95 -9.24
C TRP A 119 -16.85 16.74 -8.76
N SER A 120 -17.09 15.61 -8.10
CA SER A 120 -18.30 15.31 -7.34
C SER A 120 -17.94 14.57 -6.04
N THR A 121 -18.86 14.53 -5.09
CA THR A 121 -18.68 13.80 -3.83
C THR A 121 -19.84 12.87 -3.59
N VAL A 122 -19.54 11.69 -3.06
CA VAL A 122 -20.53 10.71 -2.62
C VAL A 122 -20.32 10.54 -1.11
N PRO A 123 -21.21 11.11 -0.28
CA PRO A 123 -21.11 10.95 1.17
C PRO A 123 -21.37 9.50 1.55
N LEU A 124 -20.70 9.03 2.61
CA LEU A 124 -21.05 7.74 3.20
C LEU A 124 -22.42 7.83 3.90
N PRO A 125 -23.18 6.73 3.97
CA PRO A 125 -24.53 6.72 4.53
C PRO A 125 -24.55 6.94 6.04
N GLN A 126 -23.42 6.73 6.70
CA GLN A 126 -23.23 6.90 8.13
C GLN A 126 -21.81 7.32 8.48
N ALA A 127 -21.64 8.03 9.58
CA ALA A 127 -20.35 8.32 10.15
C ALA A 127 -19.76 7.05 10.77
N LEU A 128 -18.46 6.83 10.55
CA LEU A 128 -17.68 5.81 11.22
C LEU A 128 -16.69 6.51 12.17
N TRP A 129 -16.39 5.88 13.30
CA TRP A 129 -15.36 6.40 14.24
C TRP A 129 -13.96 6.23 13.68
N THR A 130 -13.76 5.12 12.95
CA THR A 130 -12.50 4.81 12.29
C THR A 130 -12.76 4.39 10.85
N TYR A 131 -11.81 4.71 9.99
CA TYR A 131 -11.79 4.29 8.59
C TYR A 131 -10.47 3.58 8.35
N GLN A 132 -10.52 2.28 8.05
CA GLN A 132 -9.34 1.47 7.82
C GLN A 132 -8.89 1.52 6.38
N ASP A 133 -9.78 1.23 5.44
CA ASP A 133 -9.42 1.13 4.03
C ASP A 133 -10.62 1.31 3.10
N PHE A 134 -10.31 1.47 1.82
CA PHE A 134 -11.24 1.72 0.73
C PHE A 134 -10.82 0.95 -0.52
N ALA A 135 -11.79 0.38 -1.23
CA ALA A 135 -11.60 -0.20 -2.57
C ALA A 135 -12.74 0.23 -3.50
N ALA A 136 -12.42 0.50 -4.77
CA ALA A 136 -13.40 0.82 -5.79
C ALA A 136 -13.04 0.21 -7.14
N VAL A 137 -14.07 -0.19 -7.86
CA VAL A 137 -14.02 -0.71 -9.23
C VAL A 137 -15.21 -0.17 -10.01
N PRO A 138 -15.26 -0.28 -11.34
CA PRO A 138 -16.46 0.10 -12.08
C PRO A 138 -17.71 -0.60 -11.52
N GLY A 139 -18.71 0.21 -11.09
CA GLY A 139 -19.97 -0.26 -10.57
C GLY A 139 -20.01 -0.66 -9.08
N ALA A 140 -18.88 -0.62 -8.36
CA ALA A 140 -18.90 -0.94 -6.93
C ALA A 140 -17.77 -0.23 -6.15
N ALA A 141 -18.03 -0.02 -4.84
CA ALA A 141 -16.98 0.42 -3.91
C ALA A 141 -17.25 -0.14 -2.51
N TRP A 142 -16.19 -0.24 -1.71
CA TRP A 142 -16.26 -0.67 -0.33
C TRP A 142 -15.48 0.27 0.57
N VAL A 143 -16.04 0.55 1.73
CA VAL A 143 -15.34 1.25 2.82
C VAL A 143 -15.44 0.38 4.07
N VAL A 144 -14.33 0.15 4.71
CA VAL A 144 -14.26 -0.61 5.96
C VAL A 144 -13.87 0.29 7.11
N GLY A 145 -14.53 0.09 8.24
CA GLY A 145 -14.35 0.90 9.44
C GLY A 145 -15.20 0.45 10.60
N GLU A 146 -15.36 1.29 11.61
CA GLU A 146 -16.12 0.99 12.83
C GLU A 146 -17.02 2.15 13.23
N ASP A 147 -18.16 1.84 13.83
CA ASP A 147 -19.03 2.77 14.53
C ASP A 147 -19.32 2.30 15.96
N SER A 148 -20.26 2.94 16.66
CA SER A 148 -20.70 2.57 18.03
C SER A 148 -21.22 1.15 18.17
N THR A 149 -21.58 0.51 17.07
CA THR A 149 -22.15 -0.85 17.05
C THR A 149 -21.15 -1.89 16.53
N GLY A 150 -19.90 -1.47 16.29
CA GLY A 150 -18.79 -2.33 15.87
C GLY A 150 -18.41 -2.19 14.41
N LEU A 151 -17.76 -3.23 13.90
CA LEU A 151 -17.20 -3.29 12.56
C LEU A 151 -18.26 -3.12 11.46
N LYS A 152 -17.95 -2.32 10.46
CA LYS A 152 -18.80 -2.03 9.29
C LYS A 152 -18.05 -2.28 7.99
N VAL A 153 -18.75 -2.92 7.08
CA VAL A 153 -18.40 -2.98 5.66
C VAL A 153 -19.50 -2.24 4.90
N LEU A 154 -19.20 -1.04 4.44
CA LEU A 154 -20.10 -0.29 3.58
C LEU A 154 -19.85 -0.67 2.14
N HIS A 155 -20.88 -1.06 1.42
CA HIS A 155 -20.83 -1.45 0.02
C HIS A 155 -21.69 -0.52 -0.83
N TYR A 156 -21.11 0.06 -1.85
CA TYR A 156 -21.78 0.85 -2.89
C TYR A 156 -21.98 -0.02 -4.13
N ASP A 157 -23.20 -0.18 -4.60
CA ASP A 157 -23.58 -1.01 -5.75
C ASP A 157 -23.67 -0.25 -7.09
N GLY A 158 -23.06 0.94 -7.15
CA GLY A 158 -23.14 1.85 -8.29
C GLY A 158 -24.29 2.86 -8.18
N SER A 159 -25.26 2.64 -7.29
CA SER A 159 -26.42 3.51 -7.08
C SER A 159 -26.59 3.94 -5.62
N ARG A 160 -26.42 3.03 -4.69
CA ARG A 160 -26.66 3.26 -3.26
C ARG A 160 -25.65 2.52 -2.39
N TRP A 161 -25.49 3.03 -1.18
CA TRP A 161 -24.75 2.36 -0.13
C TRP A 161 -25.63 1.39 0.65
N THR A 162 -25.05 0.26 1.03
CA THR A 162 -25.62 -0.69 2.00
C THR A 162 -24.58 -1.03 3.05
N SER A 163 -24.98 -1.25 4.29
CA SER A 163 -24.12 -1.80 5.32
C SER A 163 -24.19 -3.32 5.25
N GLN A 164 -23.05 -3.95 5.01
CA GLN A 164 -22.93 -5.40 5.01
C GLN A 164 -22.49 -5.89 6.39
N PRO A 165 -23.02 -6.98 6.91
CA PRO A 165 -22.50 -7.59 8.13
C PRO A 165 -21.08 -8.10 7.88
N ALA A 166 -20.21 -7.88 8.85
CA ALA A 166 -18.92 -8.57 8.84
C ALA A 166 -19.15 -10.08 9.06
N PRO A 167 -18.34 -10.95 8.46
CA PRO A 167 -18.40 -12.37 8.76
C PRO A 167 -18.14 -12.66 10.24
N ASP A 168 -18.75 -13.74 10.74
CA ASP A 168 -18.53 -14.19 12.12
C ASP A 168 -17.04 -14.45 12.41
N GLY A 169 -16.63 -14.13 13.61
CA GLY A 169 -15.24 -14.35 14.04
C GLY A 169 -14.21 -13.30 13.57
N VAL A 170 -14.65 -12.24 12.91
CA VAL A 170 -13.83 -11.09 12.51
C VAL A 170 -13.89 -10.03 13.59
N LEU A 171 -12.70 -9.56 14.03
CA LEU A 171 -12.58 -8.49 15.02
C LEU A 171 -12.36 -7.14 14.32
N TYR A 172 -11.35 -7.05 13.44
CA TYR A 172 -10.98 -5.85 12.70
C TYR A 172 -10.72 -6.18 11.24
N LEU A 173 -11.22 -5.35 10.32
CA LEU A 173 -10.79 -5.37 8.93
C LEU A 173 -9.58 -4.45 8.76
N MET A 174 -8.46 -5.05 8.36
CA MET A 174 -7.18 -4.35 8.22
C MET A 174 -6.99 -3.72 6.85
N GLY A 175 -7.66 -4.27 5.84
CA GLY A 175 -7.60 -3.72 4.50
C GLY A 175 -8.51 -4.43 3.51
N ILE A 176 -8.68 -3.81 2.34
CA ILE A 176 -9.56 -4.28 1.28
C ILE A 176 -8.96 -3.96 -0.09
N THR A 177 -9.14 -4.87 -1.04
CA THR A 177 -8.82 -4.70 -2.45
C THR A 177 -9.92 -5.32 -3.32
N ALA A 178 -10.13 -4.82 -4.53
CA ALA A 178 -11.16 -5.34 -5.43
C ALA A 178 -10.65 -5.38 -6.87
N ARG A 179 -11.15 -6.35 -7.64
CA ARG A 179 -10.89 -6.51 -9.06
C ARG A 179 -12.14 -6.24 -9.90
N THR A 180 -13.30 -6.68 -9.42
CA THR A 180 -14.61 -6.46 -10.04
C THR A 180 -15.66 -6.23 -8.97
N ALA A 181 -16.89 -5.85 -9.34
CA ALA A 181 -18.01 -5.70 -8.42
C ALA A 181 -18.40 -6.99 -7.69
N THR A 182 -17.97 -8.14 -8.20
CA THR A 182 -18.24 -9.47 -7.61
C THR A 182 -16.98 -10.19 -7.16
N ASP A 183 -15.83 -9.49 -7.13
CA ASP A 183 -14.56 -10.08 -6.73
C ASP A 183 -13.74 -9.04 -5.96
N ALA A 184 -13.95 -9.03 -4.65
CA ALA A 184 -13.20 -8.22 -3.71
C ALA A 184 -12.66 -9.09 -2.58
N TRP A 185 -11.55 -8.66 -2.01
CA TRP A 185 -10.80 -9.38 -1.00
C TRP A 185 -10.46 -8.46 0.16
N ALA A 186 -10.59 -8.98 1.37
CA ALA A 186 -10.22 -8.25 2.57
C ALA A 186 -9.37 -9.14 3.48
N TRP A 187 -8.59 -8.54 4.34
CA TRP A 187 -7.89 -9.27 5.39
C TRP A 187 -8.24 -8.67 6.75
N ALA A 188 -8.35 -9.53 7.73
CA ALA A 188 -8.96 -9.19 8.99
C ALA A 188 -8.31 -9.94 10.15
N ASP A 189 -8.23 -9.29 11.31
CA ASP A 189 -7.86 -9.97 12.54
C ASP A 189 -9.06 -10.77 13.07
N THR A 190 -8.76 -11.93 13.62
CA THR A 190 -9.79 -12.82 14.18
C THR A 190 -10.09 -12.50 15.63
N SER A 191 -11.35 -12.64 16.04
CA SER A 191 -11.79 -12.44 17.43
C SER A 191 -11.18 -13.43 18.42
N THR A 192 -10.62 -14.53 17.93
CA THR A 192 -9.94 -15.53 18.77
C THR A 192 -8.49 -15.17 19.09
N GLY A 193 -7.97 -14.08 18.51
CA GLY A 193 -6.56 -13.73 18.62
C GLY A 193 -5.60 -14.69 17.90
N ALA A 194 -6.14 -15.61 17.08
CA ALA A 194 -5.36 -16.63 16.36
C ALA A 194 -4.62 -16.11 15.11
N GLY A 195 -4.59 -14.80 14.89
CA GLY A 195 -3.95 -14.17 13.75
C GLY A 195 -4.96 -13.58 12.75
N THR A 196 -4.55 -13.50 11.49
CA THR A 196 -5.34 -12.90 10.41
C THR A 196 -6.09 -13.96 9.60
N THR A 197 -7.27 -13.61 9.10
CA THR A 197 -7.99 -14.36 8.05
C THR A 197 -8.12 -13.54 6.78
N VAL A 198 -8.34 -14.20 5.65
CA VAL A 198 -8.61 -13.57 4.36
C VAL A 198 -10.03 -13.86 3.94
N LEU A 199 -10.75 -12.82 3.60
CA LEU A 199 -12.14 -12.86 3.21
C LEU A 199 -12.27 -12.61 1.70
N HIS A 200 -13.26 -13.23 1.09
CA HIS A 200 -13.63 -13.02 -0.31
C HIS A 200 -15.11 -12.61 -0.43
N TRP A 201 -15.34 -11.58 -1.24
CA TRP A 201 -16.68 -11.15 -1.68
C TRP A 201 -16.98 -11.80 -3.03
N ASP A 202 -18.06 -12.57 -3.08
CA ASP A 202 -18.51 -13.32 -4.27
C ASP A 202 -19.58 -12.60 -5.09
N GLY A 203 -19.87 -11.34 -4.75
CA GLY A 203 -20.94 -10.54 -5.35
C GLY A 203 -22.22 -10.53 -4.50
N ALA A 204 -22.33 -11.39 -3.49
CA ALA A 204 -23.50 -11.49 -2.63
C ALA A 204 -23.16 -11.38 -1.14
N ARG A 205 -22.05 -11.96 -0.72
CA ARG A 205 -21.64 -12.00 0.70
C ARG A 205 -20.12 -12.13 0.85
N TRP A 206 -19.66 -11.71 2.01
CA TRP A 206 -18.30 -11.98 2.47
C TRP A 206 -18.20 -13.38 3.10
N GLN A 207 -17.15 -14.10 2.78
CA GLN A 207 -16.89 -15.43 3.35
C GLN A 207 -15.39 -15.65 3.52
N ASP A 208 -15.03 -16.50 4.48
CA ASP A 208 -13.63 -16.90 4.67
C ASP A 208 -13.13 -17.64 3.43
N ALA A 209 -12.10 -17.09 2.80
CA ALA A 209 -11.50 -17.63 1.58
C ALA A 209 -10.65 -18.87 1.80
N LYS A 210 -10.45 -19.31 3.07
CA LYS A 210 -9.63 -20.47 3.44
C LYS A 210 -8.22 -20.44 2.86
N VAL A 211 -7.64 -19.24 2.80
CA VAL A 211 -6.24 -19.08 2.40
C VAL A 211 -5.36 -19.76 3.45
N PRO A 212 -4.41 -20.64 3.04
CA PRO A 212 -3.57 -21.40 3.98
C PRO A 212 -2.44 -20.53 4.54
N LEU A 213 -2.82 -19.50 5.30
CA LEU A 213 -1.86 -18.59 5.94
C LEU A 213 -0.94 -19.36 6.90
N PRO A 214 0.32 -18.95 7.07
CA PRO A 214 1.19 -19.51 8.09
C PRO A 214 0.58 -19.36 9.48
N THR A 215 0.77 -20.32 10.36
CA THR A 215 0.32 -20.23 11.76
C THR A 215 0.99 -19.06 12.48
N ASN A 216 0.29 -18.40 13.41
CA ASN A 216 0.77 -17.23 14.13
C ASN A 216 1.28 -16.12 13.20
N SER A 217 0.49 -15.79 12.18
CA SER A 217 0.87 -14.77 11.20
C SER A 217 -0.16 -13.67 11.09
N ASN A 218 0.35 -12.49 10.72
CA ASN A 218 -0.44 -11.32 10.36
C ASN A 218 -0.26 -11.01 8.88
N VAL A 219 -1.33 -10.62 8.20
CA VAL A 219 -1.30 -10.06 6.85
C VAL A 219 -1.15 -8.55 6.96
N HIS A 220 -0.18 -8.00 6.23
CA HIS A 220 0.07 -6.56 6.18
C HIS A 220 -0.55 -5.90 4.97
N THR A 221 -0.41 -6.53 3.79
CA THR A 221 -0.96 -6.00 2.54
C THR A 221 -1.20 -7.11 1.54
N MET A 222 -2.09 -6.84 0.58
CA MET A 222 -2.41 -7.72 -0.53
C MET A 222 -2.35 -6.96 -1.85
N LEU A 223 -1.70 -7.55 -2.84
CA LEU A 223 -1.74 -7.11 -4.22
C LEU A 223 -2.62 -8.06 -5.02
N LEU A 224 -3.75 -7.58 -5.51
CA LEU A 224 -4.64 -8.28 -6.42
C LEU A 224 -4.45 -7.73 -7.83
N GLU A 225 -3.95 -8.55 -8.73
CA GLU A 225 -3.69 -8.16 -10.11
C GLU A 225 -4.94 -8.40 -11.00
N PRO A 226 -5.09 -7.65 -12.11
CA PRO A 226 -6.20 -7.86 -13.05
C PRO A 226 -6.31 -9.30 -13.58
N SER A 227 -5.19 -10.02 -13.64
CA SER A 227 -5.13 -11.43 -14.02
C SER A 227 -5.77 -12.39 -13.00
N GLY A 228 -6.11 -11.90 -11.80
CA GLY A 228 -6.52 -12.72 -10.66
C GLY A 228 -5.36 -13.33 -9.88
N ARG A 229 -4.10 -13.04 -10.27
CA ARG A 229 -2.94 -13.35 -9.44
C ARG A 229 -3.00 -12.52 -8.17
N MET A 230 -2.65 -13.14 -7.05
CA MET A 230 -2.63 -12.45 -5.76
C MET A 230 -1.27 -12.63 -5.09
N THR A 231 -0.82 -11.60 -4.43
CA THR A 231 0.35 -11.67 -3.55
C THR A 231 -0.02 -11.10 -2.18
N ILE A 232 0.27 -11.84 -1.13
CA ILE A 232 0.09 -11.45 0.26
C ILE A 232 1.48 -11.24 0.87
N VAL A 233 1.66 -10.14 1.58
CA VAL A 233 2.82 -9.89 2.45
C VAL A 233 2.36 -9.87 3.87
N GLY A 234 3.07 -10.59 4.73
CA GLY A 234 2.77 -10.63 6.14
C GLY A 234 3.99 -10.99 6.99
N SER A 235 3.79 -11.08 8.29
CA SER A 235 4.79 -11.55 9.24
C SER A 235 4.28 -12.79 9.96
N GLN A 236 5.14 -13.79 10.05
CA GLN A 236 4.93 -14.97 10.88
C GLN A 236 5.79 -14.85 12.13
N TYR A 237 5.25 -15.19 13.28
CA TYR A 237 5.94 -15.17 14.57
C TYR A 237 6.18 -16.60 15.05
N THR A 238 7.44 -16.92 15.29
CA THR A 238 7.87 -18.20 15.89
C THR A 238 8.83 -17.88 17.03
N ASP A 239 8.51 -18.33 18.22
CA ASP A 239 9.32 -18.11 19.43
C ASP A 239 9.67 -16.63 19.66
N GLY A 240 8.73 -15.72 19.37
CA GLY A 240 8.92 -14.27 19.52
C GLY A 240 9.72 -13.61 18.39
N VAL A 241 10.16 -14.36 17.40
CA VAL A 241 10.89 -13.83 16.24
C VAL A 241 9.95 -13.68 15.04
N GLY A 242 9.81 -12.44 14.54
CA GLY A 242 9.04 -12.14 13.35
C GLY A 242 9.84 -12.42 12.07
N ARG A 243 9.23 -13.11 11.12
CA ARG A 243 9.77 -13.31 9.77
C ARG A 243 8.76 -12.85 8.73
N THR A 244 9.18 -12.00 7.81
CA THR A 244 8.34 -11.62 6.68
C THR A 244 8.13 -12.80 5.73
N TYR A 245 6.89 -13.04 5.35
CA TYR A 245 6.55 -14.01 4.31
C TYR A 245 5.89 -13.33 3.11
N LEU A 246 6.06 -13.96 1.95
CA LEU A 246 5.32 -13.67 0.73
C LEU A 246 4.55 -14.93 0.34
N MET A 247 3.23 -14.80 0.18
CA MET A 247 2.39 -15.84 -0.40
C MET A 247 1.89 -15.37 -1.76
N THR A 248 2.02 -16.22 -2.76
CA THR A 248 1.56 -15.92 -4.12
C THR A 248 0.57 -16.97 -4.59
N TRP A 249 -0.57 -16.51 -5.09
CA TRP A 249 -1.56 -17.31 -5.80
C TRP A 249 -1.33 -17.18 -7.30
N ASN A 250 -1.15 -18.31 -7.99
CA ASN A 250 -0.90 -18.34 -9.43
C ASN A 250 -2.14 -18.72 -10.27
N GLY A 251 -3.31 -18.78 -9.64
CA GLY A 251 -4.56 -19.26 -10.23
C GLY A 251 -4.86 -20.73 -9.92
N ARG A 252 -3.91 -21.48 -9.32
CA ARG A 252 -4.05 -22.90 -9.03
C ARG A 252 -3.62 -23.29 -7.62
N GLU A 253 -2.52 -22.74 -7.14
CA GLU A 253 -1.94 -23.07 -5.83
C GLU A 253 -1.35 -21.85 -5.15
N TRP A 254 -1.32 -21.86 -3.83
CA TRP A 254 -0.58 -20.92 -3.01
C TRP A 254 0.85 -21.38 -2.80
N ARG A 255 1.80 -20.47 -2.94
CA ARG A 255 3.21 -20.68 -2.62
C ARG A 255 3.67 -19.69 -1.59
N THR A 256 4.25 -20.16 -0.49
CA THR A 256 4.83 -19.34 0.56
C THR A 256 6.34 -19.34 0.44
N THR A 257 6.93 -18.15 0.55
CA THR A 257 8.38 -17.94 0.61
C THR A 257 8.71 -16.99 1.75
N TYR A 258 9.92 -17.07 2.27
CA TYR A 258 10.41 -16.25 3.38
C TYR A 258 11.66 -15.49 2.95
N PRO A 259 11.54 -14.44 2.14
CA PRO A 259 12.68 -13.62 1.77
C PRO A 259 13.19 -12.85 2.99
N ALA A 260 14.50 -12.62 3.05
CA ALA A 260 15.14 -11.85 4.13
C ALA A 260 14.89 -10.34 3.94
N LEU A 261 13.62 -9.92 3.99
CA LEU A 261 13.22 -8.53 3.71
C LEU A 261 13.56 -7.56 4.85
N GLY A 262 13.92 -8.06 6.03
CA GLY A 262 14.03 -7.22 7.22
C GLY A 262 12.67 -6.59 7.58
N ASP A 263 12.69 -5.39 8.16
CA ASP A 263 11.49 -4.60 8.45
C ASP A 263 10.96 -4.00 7.14
N ALA A 264 10.04 -4.69 6.47
CA ALA A 264 9.35 -4.15 5.30
C ALA A 264 8.31 -3.11 5.75
N TYR A 265 8.26 -1.96 5.07
CA TYR A 265 7.11 -1.07 5.17
C TYR A 265 5.97 -1.73 4.40
N ALA A 266 5.16 -2.50 5.10
CA ALA A 266 4.20 -3.42 4.51
C ALA A 266 3.03 -2.75 3.76
N ALA A 267 2.94 -1.43 3.75
CA ALA A 267 1.82 -0.70 3.16
C ALA A 267 1.86 -0.62 1.62
N ALA A 268 3.00 -0.87 0.98
CA ALA A 268 3.13 -0.75 -0.45
C ALA A 268 3.77 -1.99 -1.07
N LEU A 269 3.05 -2.62 -1.97
CA LEU A 269 3.50 -3.75 -2.77
C LEU A 269 3.01 -3.55 -4.19
N VAL A 270 3.92 -3.54 -5.16
CA VAL A 270 3.56 -3.39 -6.58
C VAL A 270 4.26 -4.41 -7.45
N ARG A 271 3.65 -4.72 -8.59
CA ARG A 271 4.32 -5.42 -9.69
C ARG A 271 5.07 -4.40 -10.52
N GLY A 272 6.40 -4.51 -10.56
CA GLY A 272 7.22 -3.65 -11.40
C GLY A 272 7.08 -3.95 -12.88
N PRO A 273 7.57 -3.06 -13.75
CA PRO A 273 7.52 -3.24 -15.21
C PRO A 273 8.36 -4.42 -15.69
N ASP A 274 9.28 -4.89 -14.88
CA ASP A 274 10.12 -6.08 -15.08
C ASP A 274 9.44 -7.39 -14.62
N GLY A 275 8.20 -7.31 -14.16
CA GLY A 275 7.43 -8.44 -13.64
C GLY A 275 7.80 -8.86 -12.22
N ALA A 276 8.80 -8.28 -11.58
CA ALA A 276 9.16 -8.55 -10.20
C ALA A 276 8.22 -7.83 -9.22
N LEU A 277 8.16 -8.30 -7.98
CA LEU A 277 7.52 -7.59 -6.88
C LEU A 277 8.47 -6.55 -6.32
N TRP A 278 7.95 -5.37 -6.05
CA TRP A 278 8.70 -4.28 -5.46
C TRP A 278 8.00 -3.76 -4.21
N LEU A 279 8.78 -3.48 -3.18
CA LEU A 279 8.28 -2.93 -1.92
C LEU A 279 9.35 -2.05 -1.25
N PRO A 280 8.95 -0.97 -0.57
CA PRO A 280 9.87 -0.20 0.26
C PRO A 280 10.19 -1.01 1.53
N VAL A 281 11.43 -0.93 1.96
CA VAL A 281 11.91 -1.57 3.19
C VAL A 281 12.67 -0.56 4.03
N ARG A 282 12.81 -0.84 5.31
CA ARG A 282 13.65 0.00 6.18
C ARG A 282 15.08 0.00 5.67
N SER A 283 15.64 1.19 5.51
CA SER A 283 17.01 1.33 5.07
C SER A 283 18.00 1.08 6.21
N ASP A 284 19.07 0.40 5.90
CA ASP A 284 20.28 0.28 6.72
C ASP A 284 21.24 1.47 6.53
N ARG A 285 20.86 2.42 5.66
CA ARG A 285 21.58 3.67 5.39
C ARG A 285 20.70 4.85 5.72
N ALA A 286 21.07 5.65 6.72
CA ALA A 286 20.26 6.78 7.19
C ALA A 286 19.92 7.81 6.10
N PHE A 287 20.80 7.96 5.11
CA PHE A 287 20.71 9.00 4.07
C PHE A 287 20.01 8.57 2.79
N GLN A 288 19.60 7.31 2.67
CA GLN A 288 19.03 6.74 1.44
C GLN A 288 17.77 5.93 1.73
N SER A 289 16.81 5.99 0.84
CA SER A 289 15.71 5.04 0.76
C SER A 289 16.22 3.67 0.33
N LYS A 290 15.49 2.60 0.67
CA LYS A 290 15.81 1.23 0.28
C LYS A 290 14.57 0.54 -0.26
N TYR A 291 14.75 -0.19 -1.35
CA TYR A 291 13.69 -0.92 -2.03
C TYR A 291 14.12 -2.37 -2.23
N ALA A 292 13.24 -3.28 -1.91
CA ALA A 292 13.42 -4.69 -2.19
C ALA A 292 12.74 -5.05 -3.52
N ARG A 293 13.43 -5.83 -4.34
CA ARG A 293 12.95 -6.44 -5.55
C ARG A 293 12.96 -7.96 -5.39
N VAL A 294 11.79 -8.58 -5.51
CA VAL A 294 11.64 -10.03 -5.38
C VAL A 294 11.20 -10.62 -6.72
N ASP A 295 12.02 -11.49 -7.28
CA ASP A 295 11.81 -12.18 -8.54
C ASP A 295 11.91 -13.69 -8.31
N GLY A 296 10.77 -14.33 -8.13
CA GLY A 296 10.72 -15.71 -7.69
C GLY A 296 11.36 -15.89 -6.31
N ARG A 297 12.52 -16.54 -6.27
CA ARG A 297 13.31 -16.73 -5.03
C ARG A 297 14.45 -15.73 -4.87
N ARG A 298 14.71 -14.92 -5.91
CA ARG A 298 15.80 -13.95 -5.90
C ARG A 298 15.33 -12.67 -5.23
N LEU A 299 16.02 -12.27 -4.18
CA LEU A 299 15.88 -10.99 -3.50
C LEU A 299 17.08 -10.11 -3.83
N THR A 300 16.81 -8.89 -4.28
CA THR A 300 17.83 -7.87 -4.50
C THR A 300 17.38 -6.55 -3.89
N TYR A 301 18.32 -5.72 -3.51
CA TYR A 301 18.05 -4.40 -2.97
C TYR A 301 18.59 -3.32 -3.89
N SER A 302 17.88 -2.20 -3.94
CA SER A 302 18.37 -0.96 -4.54
C SER A 302 18.14 0.21 -3.59
N TYR A 303 18.99 1.22 -3.73
CA TYR A 303 18.95 2.39 -2.86
C TYR A 303 18.63 3.63 -3.69
N GLY A 304 17.87 4.54 -3.08
CA GLY A 304 17.65 5.85 -3.63
C GLY A 304 18.89 6.75 -3.55
N PRO A 305 18.79 7.96 -4.09
CA PRO A 305 19.86 8.94 -3.99
C PRO A 305 20.23 9.26 -2.55
N GLU A 306 21.51 9.53 -2.32
CA GLU A 306 22.00 10.01 -1.03
C GLU A 306 21.50 11.44 -0.77
N ARG A 307 21.06 11.69 0.47
CA ARG A 307 20.56 12.99 0.93
C ARG A 307 21.39 13.51 2.08
N THR A 308 22.06 14.61 1.84
CA THR A 308 22.90 15.26 2.85
C THR A 308 22.09 15.59 4.10
N ASN A 309 22.63 15.25 5.27
CA ASN A 309 22.03 15.50 6.58
C ASN A 309 20.66 14.84 6.83
N ALA A 310 20.22 13.90 6.00
CA ALA A 310 19.04 13.11 6.32
C ALA A 310 19.33 12.21 7.53
N ILE A 311 18.37 12.10 8.43
CA ILE A 311 18.42 11.17 9.56
C ILE A 311 17.46 10.00 9.35
N ASP A 312 16.47 10.19 8.48
CA ASP A 312 15.50 9.14 8.15
C ASP A 312 14.91 9.40 6.76
N VAL A 313 14.91 8.37 5.92
CA VAL A 313 14.36 8.41 4.55
C VAL A 313 13.34 7.28 4.42
N LYS A 314 12.06 7.65 4.41
CA LYS A 314 10.93 6.72 4.45
C LYS A 314 10.13 6.75 3.14
N PRO A 315 10.47 5.93 2.15
CA PRO A 315 9.53 5.64 1.07
C PRO A 315 8.30 4.95 1.66
N ARG A 316 7.11 5.46 1.38
CA ARG A 316 5.86 4.94 1.97
C ARG A 316 5.04 4.15 0.97
N VAL A 317 4.95 4.67 -0.24
CA VAL A 317 4.08 4.14 -1.30
C VAL A 317 4.85 4.04 -2.61
N LEU A 318 4.43 3.10 -3.46
CA LEU A 318 4.98 2.82 -4.78
C LEU A 318 3.85 2.72 -5.80
N ALA A 319 4.13 3.14 -7.03
CA ALA A 319 3.27 2.86 -8.18
C ALA A 319 4.10 2.57 -9.43
N THR A 320 3.59 1.68 -10.28
CA THR A 320 4.18 1.41 -11.59
C THR A 320 3.65 2.41 -12.61
N VAL A 321 4.54 3.13 -13.28
CA VAL A 321 4.23 4.17 -14.27
C VAL A 321 4.93 3.84 -15.60
N GLY A 322 4.22 3.19 -16.49
CA GLY A 322 4.79 2.68 -17.74
C GLY A 322 5.94 1.70 -17.47
N THR A 323 7.16 2.05 -17.90
CA THR A 323 8.36 1.24 -17.69
C THR A 323 9.17 1.64 -16.45
N SER A 324 8.60 2.42 -15.56
CA SER A 324 9.26 2.98 -14.36
C SER A 324 8.46 2.67 -13.10
N LEU A 325 9.09 2.88 -11.94
CA LEU A 325 8.42 2.96 -10.64
C LEU A 325 8.49 4.38 -10.13
N LEU A 326 7.43 4.87 -9.53
CA LEU A 326 7.40 6.06 -8.69
C LEU A 326 7.30 5.66 -7.23
N SER A 327 8.06 6.33 -6.38
CA SER A 327 7.96 6.26 -4.94
C SER A 327 7.58 7.63 -4.38
N PHE A 328 6.74 7.62 -3.36
CA PHE A 328 6.39 8.82 -2.60
C PHE A 328 6.48 8.51 -1.10
N GLY A 329 6.92 9.49 -0.31
CA GLY A 329 7.14 9.28 1.12
C GLY A 329 7.63 10.54 1.81
N THR A 330 8.42 10.36 2.88
CA THR A 330 8.97 11.46 3.68
C THR A 330 10.45 11.31 3.91
N VAL A 331 11.12 12.43 4.04
CA VAL A 331 12.53 12.55 4.46
C VAL A 331 12.62 13.48 5.66
N GLU A 332 13.32 13.06 6.69
CA GLU A 332 13.64 13.86 7.85
C GLU A 332 15.11 14.28 7.80
N ILE A 333 15.35 15.58 7.87
CA ILE A 333 16.69 16.17 7.88
C ILE A 333 16.97 16.67 9.31
N TYR A 334 18.20 16.48 9.78
CA TYR A 334 18.59 16.91 11.10
C TYR A 334 18.22 18.36 11.40
N GLY A 335 17.54 18.58 12.51
CA GLY A 335 17.06 19.91 12.94
C GLY A 335 15.83 20.43 12.21
N SER A 336 15.20 19.65 11.33
CA SER A 336 13.97 20.02 10.62
C SER A 336 12.84 19.01 10.83
N LYS A 337 11.61 19.43 10.56
CA LYS A 337 10.46 18.50 10.47
C LYS A 337 10.55 17.67 9.19
N PRO A 338 9.97 16.45 9.18
CA PRO A 338 9.87 15.65 7.96
C PRO A 338 9.30 16.44 6.78
N ASN A 339 9.85 16.23 5.59
CA ASN A 339 9.41 16.83 4.33
C ASN A 339 9.01 15.72 3.34
N LEU A 340 8.42 16.08 2.20
CA LEU A 340 8.06 15.13 1.17
C LEU A 340 9.29 14.58 0.45
N LEU A 341 9.18 13.32 0.05
CA LEU A 341 10.12 12.57 -0.75
C LEU A 341 9.42 12.05 -2.00
N SER A 342 10.02 12.22 -3.17
CA SER A 342 9.66 11.43 -4.34
C SER A 342 10.92 10.96 -5.09
N GLU A 343 10.83 9.74 -5.63
CA GLU A 343 11.90 9.10 -6.38
C GLU A 343 11.32 8.31 -7.55
N ARG A 344 12.10 8.19 -8.61
CA ARG A 344 11.77 7.40 -9.81
C ARG A 344 12.86 6.38 -10.09
N LEU A 345 12.47 5.13 -10.32
CA LEU A 345 13.32 4.07 -10.84
C LEU A 345 13.03 3.86 -12.32
N GLY A 346 14.09 3.89 -13.13
CA GLY A 346 13.95 3.71 -14.58
C GLY A 346 13.54 5.00 -15.29
N GLY A 347 13.75 5.00 -16.60
CA GLY A 347 13.65 6.20 -17.42
C GLY A 347 15.04 6.84 -17.57
N ARG A 348 15.48 7.01 -18.81
CA ARG A 348 16.53 8.00 -19.10
C ARG A 348 15.94 9.37 -18.84
N PRO A 349 16.74 10.31 -18.31
CA PRO A 349 16.34 11.70 -18.23
C PRO A 349 15.97 12.24 -19.61
#